data_1c86ab286f0f02e2cb63d5e57e672b84
#
_entry.id   1c86ab286f0f02e2cb63d5e57e672b84
#
_cell.length_a   1.000
_cell.length_b   1.000
_cell.length_c   1.000
_cell.angle_alpha   90.00
_cell.angle_beta   90.00
_cell.angle_gamma   90.00
#
_symmetry.space_group_name_H-M   'P 1'
#
loop_
_entity.id
_entity.type
_entity.pdbx_description
1 polymer ?
#
loop_
_entity_poly.entity_id
_entity_poly.type
_entity_poly.pdbx_seq_one_letter_code
_entity_poly.pdbx_strand_id
1 'polypeptide(L)'
;MKTPPIQWYPGHIAKAEQQLKRNLDKVDLVIEVRDARIPLATGHPHLNRWLKGKQHLLVINRRDMVTAAAWEAWDQWFKAQGQRTVWCDAKAGTGVKLVQQAAIRAGNQLNERRKTRGMRPRAVRALTLGFPNVGKSALINQLVKKKV
;
A
#
# COMPACT_ATOMS: atom_id res chain seq x y z
N MET A 1 -37.10 15.44 -8.85
CA MET A 1 -35.86 16.10 -8.42
C MET A 1 -34.94 15.07 -7.79
N LYS A 2 -33.80 14.83 -8.39
CA LYS A 2 -32.82 13.96 -7.75
C LYS A 2 -32.15 14.75 -6.62
N THR A 3 -32.29 14.27 -5.40
CA THR A 3 -31.58 14.82 -4.26
C THR A 3 -30.07 14.61 -4.51
N PRO A 4 -29.22 15.64 -4.51
CA PRO A 4 -27.80 15.44 -4.67
C PRO A 4 -27.26 14.58 -3.53
N PRO A 5 -26.29 13.69 -3.79
CA PRO A 5 -25.70 12.90 -2.74
C PRO A 5 -25.09 13.80 -1.66
N ILE A 6 -25.36 13.52 -0.41
CA ILE A 6 -24.76 14.25 0.70
C ILE A 6 -23.28 13.94 0.73
N GLN A 7 -22.47 14.93 0.44
CA GLN A 7 -21.02 14.82 0.59
C GLN A 7 -20.63 15.38 1.96
N TRP A 8 -20.34 14.48 2.88
CA TRP A 8 -19.81 14.85 4.17
C TRP A 8 -18.31 15.08 4.03
N TYR A 9 -17.90 16.35 3.95
CA TYR A 9 -16.50 16.74 3.86
C TYR A 9 -16.13 17.65 5.02
N PRO A 10 -15.97 17.11 6.25
CA PRO A 10 -15.46 17.90 7.36
C PRO A 10 -14.08 18.46 7.01
N GLY A 11 -13.78 19.68 7.38
CA GLY A 11 -12.53 20.37 7.03
C GLY A 11 -11.27 19.58 7.44
N HIS A 12 -11.34 18.78 8.50
CA HIS A 12 -10.22 17.93 8.93
C HIS A 12 -9.92 16.79 7.95
N ILE A 13 -10.92 16.26 7.23
CA ILE A 13 -10.71 15.24 6.18
C ILE A 13 -10.01 15.86 4.97
N ALA A 14 -10.44 17.05 4.55
CA ALA A 14 -9.79 17.77 3.46
C ALA A 14 -8.32 18.08 3.78
N LYS A 15 -8.03 18.49 5.01
CA LYS A 15 -6.65 18.71 5.46
C LYS A 15 -5.83 17.42 5.45
N ALA A 16 -6.42 16.31 5.90
CA ALA A 16 -5.75 15.00 5.89
C ALA A 16 -5.41 14.55 4.46
N GLU A 17 -6.33 14.74 3.52
CA GLU A 17 -6.07 14.44 2.10
C GLU A 17 -4.97 15.31 1.50
N GLN A 18 -4.97 16.61 1.79
CA GLN A 18 -3.91 17.51 1.34
C GLN A 18 -2.55 17.12 1.93
N GLN A 19 -2.51 16.76 3.20
CA GLN A 19 -1.29 16.29 3.86
C GLN A 19 -0.81 14.99 3.24
N LEU A 20 -1.70 14.07 2.94
CA LEU A 20 -1.38 12.82 2.25
C LEU A 20 -0.77 13.09 0.86
N LYS A 21 -1.37 13.96 0.08
CA LYS A 21 -0.84 14.36 -1.24
C LYS A 21 0.56 14.95 -1.14
N ARG A 22 0.80 15.82 -0.16
CA ARG A 22 2.14 16.39 0.08
C ARG A 22 3.16 15.31 0.45
N ASN A 23 2.77 14.36 1.29
CA ASN A 23 3.63 13.24 1.68
C ASN A 23 3.91 12.33 0.49
N LEU A 24 2.93 12.09 -0.37
CA LEU A 24 3.11 11.29 -1.58
C LEU A 24 4.14 11.91 -2.54
N ASP A 25 4.19 13.23 -2.64
CA ASP A 25 5.16 13.92 -3.49
C ASP A 25 6.61 13.71 -3.04
N LYS A 26 6.81 13.38 -1.77
CA LYS A 26 8.15 13.21 -1.16
C LYS A 26 8.66 11.78 -1.18
N VAL A 27 7.85 10.81 -1.56
CA VAL A 27 8.19 9.39 -1.49
C VAL A 27 8.33 8.76 -2.85
N ASP A 28 9.04 7.64 -2.91
CA ASP A 28 9.32 6.90 -4.13
C ASP A 28 8.44 5.65 -4.23
N LEU A 29 8.09 5.05 -3.10
CA LEU A 29 7.31 3.83 -2.99
C LEU A 29 6.15 4.05 -2.04
N VAL A 30 4.96 3.63 -2.46
CA VAL A 30 3.77 3.61 -1.62
C VAL A 30 3.40 2.17 -1.30
N ILE A 31 3.32 1.87 -0.02
CA ILE A 31 2.84 0.58 0.49
C ILE A 31 1.40 0.80 0.98
N GLU A 32 0.44 0.38 0.19
CA GLU A 32 -0.98 0.44 0.56
C GLU A 32 -1.35 -0.82 1.33
N VAL A 33 -1.92 -0.66 2.52
CA VAL A 33 -2.34 -1.78 3.36
C VAL A 33 -3.86 -1.85 3.40
N ARG A 34 -4.40 -3.01 3.06
CA ARG A 34 -5.84 -3.30 3.11
C ARG A 34 -6.11 -4.47 4.05
N ASP A 35 -7.37 -4.64 4.41
CA ASP A 35 -7.85 -5.74 5.26
C ASP A 35 -8.35 -6.89 4.39
N ALA A 36 -7.86 -8.11 4.65
CA ALA A 36 -8.23 -9.32 3.90
C ALA A 36 -9.72 -9.65 3.97
N ARG A 37 -10.41 -9.23 5.03
CA ARG A 37 -11.85 -9.46 5.18
C ARG A 37 -12.68 -8.58 4.24
N ILE A 38 -12.19 -7.40 3.91
CA ILE A 38 -12.86 -6.40 3.07
C ILE A 38 -11.84 -5.69 2.17
N PRO A 39 -11.18 -6.41 1.24
CA PRO A 39 -10.04 -5.86 0.49
C PRO A 39 -10.40 -4.74 -0.47
N LEU A 40 -11.64 -4.68 -0.96
CA LEU A 40 -12.08 -3.57 -1.81
C LEU A 40 -12.51 -2.36 -0.99
N ALA A 41 -13.27 -2.57 0.08
CA ALA A 41 -13.77 -1.48 0.93
C ALA A 41 -12.65 -0.73 1.66
N THR A 42 -11.51 -1.37 1.91
CA THR A 42 -10.34 -0.75 2.56
C THR A 42 -9.36 -0.11 1.57
N GLY A 43 -9.71 -0.08 0.28
CA GLY A 43 -8.96 0.66 -0.74
C GLY A 43 -9.37 2.13 -0.80
N HIS A 44 -8.41 3.05 -0.91
CA HIS A 44 -8.71 4.46 -1.08
C HIS A 44 -9.16 4.75 -2.51
N PRO A 45 -10.35 5.35 -2.73
CA PRO A 45 -10.93 5.50 -4.07
C PRO A 45 -10.13 6.40 -5.02
N HIS A 46 -9.36 7.34 -4.50
CA HIS A 46 -8.60 8.31 -5.29
C HIS A 46 -7.10 8.04 -5.34
N LEU A 47 -6.63 6.98 -4.69
CA LEU A 47 -5.20 6.72 -4.57
C LEU A 47 -4.51 6.57 -5.92
N ASN A 48 -5.13 5.84 -6.85
CA ASN A 48 -4.56 5.62 -8.18
C ASN A 48 -4.25 6.92 -8.94
N ARG A 49 -5.06 7.96 -8.75
CA ARG A 49 -4.80 9.27 -9.36
C ARG A 49 -3.56 9.94 -8.79
N TRP A 50 -3.28 9.71 -7.51
CA TRP A 50 -2.18 10.35 -6.79
C TRP A 50 -0.86 9.61 -6.93
N LEU A 51 -0.91 8.34 -7.40
CA LEU A 51 0.26 7.47 -7.52
C LEU A 51 0.99 7.57 -8.86
N LYS A 52 0.67 8.52 -9.71
CA LYS A 52 1.29 8.66 -11.02
C LYS A 52 2.82 8.68 -10.95
N GLY A 53 3.46 7.73 -11.62
CA GLY A 53 4.92 7.63 -11.69
C GLY A 53 5.60 7.08 -10.45
N LYS A 54 4.85 6.64 -9.43
CA LYS A 54 5.40 6.05 -8.20
C LYS A 54 5.24 4.53 -8.22
N GLN A 55 6.14 3.85 -7.52
CA GLN A 55 5.98 2.42 -7.27
C GLN A 55 4.88 2.22 -6.23
N HIS A 56 4.00 1.27 -6.49
CA HIS A 56 2.88 0.93 -5.63
C HIS A 56 2.93 -0.55 -5.26
N LEU A 57 2.96 -0.82 -3.97
CA LEU A 57 2.89 -2.17 -3.41
C LEU A 57 1.58 -2.32 -2.64
N LEU A 58 0.72 -3.22 -3.09
CA LEU A 58 -0.54 -3.52 -2.42
C LEU A 58 -0.36 -4.69 -1.47
N VAL A 59 -0.50 -4.42 -0.18
CA VAL A 59 -0.39 -5.42 0.89
C VAL A 59 -1.76 -5.67 1.48
N ILE A 60 -2.18 -6.93 1.50
CA ILE A 60 -3.43 -7.34 2.13
C ILE A 60 -3.08 -8.03 3.45
N ASN A 61 -3.37 -7.35 4.55
CA ASN A 61 -3.10 -7.82 5.90
C ASN A 61 -4.27 -8.62 6.47
N ARG A 62 -4.04 -9.30 7.57
CA ARG A 62 -5.01 -10.17 8.26
C ARG A 62 -5.44 -11.39 7.42
N ARG A 63 -4.48 -11.95 6.71
CA ARG A 63 -4.69 -13.18 5.92
C ARG A 63 -5.26 -14.34 6.76
N ASP A 64 -4.88 -14.42 8.03
CA ASP A 64 -5.35 -15.39 9.00
C ASP A 64 -6.87 -15.33 9.27
N MET A 65 -7.50 -14.19 8.98
CA MET A 65 -8.93 -13.95 9.21
C MET A 65 -9.82 -14.45 8.06
N VAL A 66 -9.24 -14.97 7.00
CA VAL A 66 -9.97 -15.52 5.85
C VAL A 66 -9.43 -16.90 5.50
N THR A 67 -10.23 -17.70 4.80
CA THR A 67 -9.80 -19.04 4.37
C THR A 67 -8.75 -18.93 3.24
N ALA A 68 -7.93 -19.97 3.07
CA ALA A 68 -6.97 -20.04 1.98
C ALA A 68 -7.66 -19.92 0.62
N ALA A 69 -8.80 -20.59 0.43
CA ALA A 69 -9.58 -20.50 -0.79
C ALA A 69 -10.04 -19.06 -1.07
N ALA A 70 -10.44 -18.32 -0.04
CA ALA A 70 -10.90 -16.94 -0.19
C ALA A 70 -9.74 -16.01 -0.61
N TRP A 71 -8.59 -16.06 0.09
CA TRP A 71 -7.50 -15.17 -0.27
C TRP A 71 -6.86 -15.53 -1.62
N GLU A 72 -6.82 -16.81 -1.99
CA GLU A 72 -6.36 -17.23 -3.32
C GLU A 72 -7.27 -16.71 -4.43
N ALA A 73 -8.59 -16.78 -4.23
CA ALA A 73 -9.57 -16.21 -5.18
C ALA A 73 -9.40 -14.71 -5.34
N TRP A 74 -9.18 -13.97 -4.24
CA TRP A 74 -8.88 -12.54 -4.28
C TRP A 74 -7.57 -12.23 -4.97
N ASP A 75 -6.52 -12.99 -4.70
CA ASP A 75 -5.22 -12.82 -5.36
C ASP A 75 -5.35 -12.97 -6.88
N GLN A 76 -6.08 -13.98 -7.34
CA GLN A 76 -6.38 -14.19 -8.75
C GLN A 76 -7.17 -13.03 -9.34
N TRP A 77 -8.17 -12.55 -8.62
CA TRP A 77 -8.99 -11.43 -9.05
C TRP A 77 -8.14 -10.15 -9.24
N PHE A 78 -7.28 -9.84 -8.27
CA PHE A 78 -6.39 -8.69 -8.39
C PHE A 78 -5.40 -8.84 -9.55
N LYS A 79 -4.85 -10.03 -9.76
CA LYS A 79 -3.98 -10.32 -10.90
C LYS A 79 -4.69 -10.06 -12.24
N ALA A 80 -5.95 -10.47 -12.34
CA ALA A 80 -6.75 -10.22 -13.54
C ALA A 80 -6.97 -8.72 -13.79
N GLN A 81 -6.93 -7.89 -12.74
CA GLN A 81 -6.98 -6.42 -12.83
C GLN A 81 -5.59 -5.79 -13.09
N GLY A 82 -4.56 -6.61 -13.27
CA GLY A 82 -3.18 -6.12 -13.45
C GLY A 82 -2.50 -5.68 -12.14
N GLN A 83 -3.07 -6.02 -11.00
CA GLN A 83 -2.55 -5.64 -9.69
C GLN A 83 -1.94 -6.83 -8.96
N ARG A 84 -0.65 -6.75 -8.65
CA ARG A 84 0.00 -7.72 -7.77
C ARG A 84 -0.28 -7.39 -6.32
N THR A 85 -0.55 -8.42 -5.52
CA THR A 85 -0.80 -8.28 -4.09
C THR A 85 0.16 -9.16 -3.29
N VAL A 86 0.49 -8.69 -2.09
CA VAL A 86 1.22 -9.49 -1.10
C VAL A 86 0.32 -9.66 0.11
N TRP A 87 0.09 -10.91 0.48
CA TRP A 87 -0.79 -11.27 1.59
C TRP A 87 0.03 -11.59 2.82
N CYS A 88 -0.35 -11.04 3.97
CA CYS A 88 0.37 -11.24 5.20
C CYS A 88 -0.54 -11.26 6.44
N ASP A 89 0.04 -11.71 7.55
CA ASP A 89 -0.45 -11.49 8.91
C ASP A 89 0.65 -10.75 9.67
N ALA A 90 0.55 -9.44 9.72
CA ALA A 90 1.58 -8.59 10.31
C ALA A 90 1.75 -8.82 11.80
N LYS A 91 0.67 -9.16 12.53
CA LYS A 91 0.72 -9.42 13.96
C LYS A 91 1.58 -10.66 14.29
N ALA A 92 1.39 -11.76 13.55
CA ALA A 92 2.17 -12.99 13.71
C ALA A 92 3.51 -12.94 12.96
N GLY A 93 3.69 -12.02 12.03
CA GLY A 93 4.88 -11.91 11.18
C GLY A 93 4.84 -12.78 9.93
N THR A 94 3.75 -13.50 9.68
CA THR A 94 3.59 -14.36 8.51
C THR A 94 3.50 -13.54 7.23
N GLY A 95 4.30 -13.87 6.23
CA GLY A 95 4.29 -13.17 4.94
C GLY A 95 5.00 -11.81 4.93
N VAL A 96 5.47 -11.32 6.07
CA VAL A 96 6.19 -10.03 6.17
C VAL A 96 7.48 -10.04 5.35
N LYS A 97 8.16 -11.17 5.31
CA LYS A 97 9.36 -11.34 4.47
C LYS A 97 9.07 -11.12 2.99
N LEU A 98 7.90 -11.54 2.52
CA LEU A 98 7.47 -11.31 1.12
C LEU A 98 7.22 -9.82 0.87
N VAL A 99 6.65 -9.11 1.85
CA VAL A 99 6.47 -7.65 1.77
C VAL A 99 7.83 -6.95 1.66
N GLN A 100 8.80 -7.35 2.48
CA GLN A 100 10.16 -6.81 2.43
C GLN A 100 10.81 -7.05 1.07
N GLN A 101 10.74 -8.27 0.56
CA GLN A 101 11.32 -8.63 -0.73
C GLN A 101 10.69 -7.84 -1.87
N ALA A 102 9.36 -7.65 -1.85
CA ALA A 102 8.66 -6.85 -2.83
C ALA A 102 9.09 -5.37 -2.77
N ALA A 103 9.24 -4.82 -1.58
CA ALA A 103 9.71 -3.44 -1.38
C ALA A 103 11.15 -3.26 -1.88
N ILE A 104 12.03 -4.22 -1.61
CA ILE A 104 13.42 -4.20 -2.09
C ILE A 104 13.47 -4.25 -3.62
N ARG A 105 12.67 -5.11 -4.24
CA ARG A 105 12.59 -5.19 -5.71
C ARG A 105 12.13 -3.87 -6.33
N ALA A 106 11.10 -3.26 -5.74
CA ALA A 106 10.61 -1.95 -6.20
C ALA A 106 11.69 -0.87 -6.07
N GLY A 107 12.43 -0.87 -4.97
CA GLY A 107 13.54 0.05 -4.76
C GLY A 107 14.69 -0.15 -5.75
N ASN A 108 15.03 -1.40 -6.04
CA ASN A 108 16.06 -1.72 -7.04
C ASN A 108 15.66 -1.25 -8.44
N GLN A 109 14.40 -1.42 -8.83
CA GLN A 109 13.90 -0.94 -10.11
C GLN A 109 14.00 0.60 -10.22
N LEU A 110 13.68 1.31 -9.16
CA LEU A 110 13.82 2.76 -9.12
C LEU A 110 15.27 3.20 -9.29
N ASN A 111 16.20 2.56 -8.61
CA ASN A 111 17.62 2.86 -8.71
C ASN A 111 18.21 2.49 -10.08
N GLU A 112 17.77 1.42 -10.71
CA GLU A 112 18.15 1.10 -12.08
C GLU A 112 17.69 2.19 -13.07
N ARG A 113 16.46 2.69 -12.93
CA ARG A 113 15.98 3.82 -13.75
C ARG A 113 16.81 5.09 -13.50
N ARG A 114 17.23 5.33 -12.26
CA ARG A 114 18.11 6.46 -11.94
C ARG A 114 19.46 6.32 -12.63
N LYS A 115 20.06 5.14 -12.59
CA LYS A 115 21.32 4.86 -13.29
C LYS A 115 21.24 5.11 -14.79
N THR A 116 20.18 4.65 -15.44
CA THR A 116 19.99 4.87 -16.89
C THR A 116 19.87 6.35 -17.26
N ARG A 117 19.47 7.19 -16.30
CA ARG A 117 19.39 8.66 -16.46
C ARG A 117 20.66 9.37 -15.96
N GLY A 118 21.73 8.65 -15.67
CA GLY A 118 22.97 9.22 -15.17
C GLY A 118 22.92 9.72 -13.72
N MET A 119 21.88 9.37 -12.97
CA MET A 119 21.74 9.76 -11.57
C MET A 119 22.30 8.67 -10.64
N ARG A 120 22.80 9.10 -9.48
CA ARG A 120 23.29 8.16 -8.46
C ARG A 120 22.15 7.41 -7.80
N PRO A 121 22.35 6.12 -7.46
CA PRO A 121 21.41 5.40 -6.59
C PRO A 121 21.25 6.11 -5.24
N ARG A 122 20.06 6.05 -4.67
CA ARG A 122 19.78 6.61 -3.35
C ARG A 122 18.87 5.69 -2.55
N ALA A 123 18.80 5.90 -1.23
CA ALA A 123 17.85 5.23 -0.39
C ALA A 123 16.41 5.53 -0.86
N VAL A 124 15.58 4.50 -0.94
CA VAL A 124 14.19 4.61 -1.36
C VAL A 124 13.35 5.05 -0.17
N ARG A 125 12.57 6.10 -0.37
CA ARG A 125 11.62 6.59 0.62
C ARG A 125 10.27 5.94 0.40
N ALA A 126 9.78 5.21 1.42
CA ALA A 126 8.49 4.53 1.37
C ALA A 126 7.50 5.16 2.33
N LEU A 127 6.26 5.27 1.89
CA LEU A 127 5.12 5.67 2.71
C LEU A 127 4.17 4.50 2.82
N THR A 128 3.79 4.16 4.05
CA THR A 128 2.76 3.16 4.33
C THR A 128 1.44 3.88 4.61
N LEU A 129 0.40 3.52 3.88
CA LEU A 129 -0.92 4.11 4.05
C LEU A 129 -2.01 3.04 4.06
N GLY A 130 -3.16 3.39 4.59
CA GLY A 130 -4.33 2.53 4.70
C GLY A 130 -5.33 3.13 5.68
N PHE A 131 -6.55 2.59 5.68
CA PHE A 131 -7.57 2.99 6.63
C PHE A 131 -7.19 2.63 8.07
N PRO A 132 -7.84 3.25 9.09
CA PRO A 132 -7.65 2.85 10.47
C PRO A 132 -7.93 1.36 10.68
N ASN A 133 -7.19 0.72 11.57
CA ASN A 133 -7.38 -0.68 11.99
C ASN A 133 -7.10 -1.75 10.92
N VAL A 134 -6.44 -1.42 9.81
CA VAL A 134 -5.98 -2.45 8.84
C VAL A 134 -4.65 -3.10 9.25
N GLY A 135 -4.02 -2.63 10.33
CA GLY A 135 -2.78 -3.19 10.84
C GLY A 135 -1.51 -2.55 10.31
N LYS A 136 -1.55 -1.30 9.87
CA LYS A 136 -0.37 -0.56 9.40
C LYS A 136 0.75 -0.53 10.42
N SER A 137 0.43 -0.20 11.67
CA SER A 137 1.43 -0.10 12.76
C SER A 137 2.12 -1.42 13.01
N ALA A 138 1.38 -2.52 13.03
CA ALA A 138 1.94 -3.87 13.18
C ALA A 138 2.88 -4.20 12.03
N LEU A 139 2.50 -3.88 10.80
CA LEU A 139 3.34 -4.10 9.62
C LEU A 139 4.61 -3.24 9.67
N ILE A 140 4.49 -1.96 9.97
CA ILE A 140 5.64 -1.06 10.09
C ILE A 140 6.61 -1.56 11.15
N ASN A 141 6.10 -1.96 12.32
CA ASN A 141 6.93 -2.50 13.39
C ASN A 141 7.70 -3.76 12.96
N GLN A 142 7.06 -4.66 12.22
CA GLN A 142 7.72 -5.85 11.69
C GLN A 142 8.79 -5.52 10.65
N LEU A 143 8.52 -4.55 9.77
CA LEU A 143 9.48 -4.12 8.75
C LEU A 143 10.70 -3.42 9.36
N VAL A 144 10.50 -2.62 10.40
CA VAL A 144 11.58 -1.88 11.07
C VAL A 144 12.44 -2.80 11.94
N LYS A 145 11.86 -3.78 12.64
CA LYS A 145 12.60 -4.74 13.48
C LYS A 145 13.65 -5.56 12.72
N LYS A 146 13.51 -5.70 11.42
CA LYS A 146 14.43 -6.47 10.58
C LYS A 146 15.53 -5.64 9.94
N LYS A 147 15.65 -4.37 10.34
CA LYS A 147 16.83 -3.57 10.02
C LYS A 147 17.94 -3.90 11.01
N VAL A 148 18.61 -4.91 10.73
CA VAL A 148 19.96 -5.09 11.29
C VAL A 148 20.93 -5.18 10.13
#